data_6e098bd162ab9662244ef09718977b89
#
_entry.id   6e098bd162ab9662244ef09718977b89
#
_cell.length_a   1.000
_cell.length_b   1.000
_cell.length_c   1.000
_cell.angle_alpha   90.00
_cell.angle_beta   90.00
_cell.angle_gamma   90.00
#
_symmetry.space_group_name_H-M   'P 1'
#
loop_
_entity.id
_entity.type
_entity.pdbx_description
1 polymer ?
#
loop_
_entity_poly.entity_id
_entity_poly.type
_entity_poly.pdbx_seq_one_letter_code
_entity_poly.pdbx_strand_id
1 'polypeptide(L)'
;MNSHQLYLSTIDPQAGKFARQYGLGVEIADFCTAGNMDDRFEQTDAALREQLEDVPRRLFHGPFNELFPCAIDPLARKLAAYRFDQALKLSKHYDAGKLILHGGFSPRLYFPCWYVEQSVVFWREFLNDRPGDFEICLENVMEEEPQTLLSIVCQVNDPRLRLCLDVGHVNTYSRIPAAHWIKAWESRLSHVHLHNNQGTSDTHSALDDGTLPMEDLISSLPQAATATLELPQIGDNIQWLLHRGLI
;
A
#
# COMPACT_ATOMS: atom_id res chain seq x y z
N MET A 1 9.71 8.30 -13.38
CA MET A 1 8.27 7.93 -13.26
C MET A 1 7.49 8.88 -14.15
N ASN A 2 6.27 8.57 -14.56
CA ASN A 2 5.41 9.51 -15.30
C ASN A 2 4.10 9.75 -14.53
N SER A 3 3.35 10.80 -14.91
CA SER A 3 2.11 11.19 -14.22
C SER A 3 1.04 10.09 -14.17
N HIS A 4 1.07 9.12 -15.12
CA HIS A 4 0.14 7.99 -15.12
C HIS A 4 0.45 6.95 -14.05
N GLN A 5 1.64 6.98 -13.46
CA GLN A 5 2.10 6.04 -12.44
C GLN A 5 1.97 6.61 -11.02
N LEU A 6 1.73 7.92 -10.89
CA LEU A 6 1.63 8.59 -9.60
C LEU A 6 0.18 8.72 -9.13
N TYR A 7 -0.02 8.39 -7.87
CA TYR A 7 -1.27 8.50 -7.13
C TYR A 7 -1.08 9.34 -5.87
N LEU A 8 -2.17 9.86 -5.36
CA LEU A 8 -2.22 10.70 -4.17
C LEU A 8 -3.15 10.03 -3.15
N SER A 9 -2.68 9.85 -1.91
CA SER A 9 -3.51 9.26 -0.86
C SER A 9 -4.58 10.23 -0.39
N THR A 10 -5.81 9.73 -0.19
CA THR A 10 -6.92 10.51 0.40
C THR A 10 -6.70 10.85 1.88
N ILE A 11 -5.57 10.48 2.48
CA ILE A 11 -5.13 11.03 3.77
C ILE A 11 -5.06 12.56 3.70
N ASP A 12 -4.64 13.14 2.54
CA ASP A 12 -4.83 14.55 2.26
C ASP A 12 -6.23 14.78 1.66
N PRO A 13 -7.12 15.55 2.33
CA PRO A 13 -8.47 15.83 1.81
C PRO A 13 -8.46 16.61 0.49
N GLN A 14 -7.33 17.13 0.04
CA GLN A 14 -7.18 17.80 -1.24
C GLN A 14 -6.67 16.86 -2.37
N ALA A 15 -6.46 15.57 -2.09
CA ALA A 15 -5.91 14.61 -3.05
C ALA A 15 -6.67 14.62 -4.39
N GLY A 16 -8.01 14.56 -4.36
CA GLY A 16 -8.83 14.60 -5.57
C GLY A 16 -8.67 15.89 -6.38
N LYS A 17 -8.57 17.05 -5.72
CA LYS A 17 -8.32 18.35 -6.37
C LYS A 17 -6.96 18.35 -7.09
N PHE A 18 -5.91 17.91 -6.42
CA PHE A 18 -4.58 17.83 -7.03
C PHE A 18 -4.50 16.78 -8.14
N ALA A 19 -5.16 15.63 -7.95
CA ALA A 19 -5.22 14.60 -8.96
C ALA A 19 -5.82 15.12 -10.28
N ARG A 20 -6.93 15.84 -10.21
CA ARG A 20 -7.53 16.51 -11.41
C ARG A 20 -6.59 17.55 -12.02
N GLN A 21 -6.01 18.41 -11.20
CA GLN A 21 -5.13 19.50 -11.65
C GLN A 21 -3.91 19.01 -12.43
N TYR A 22 -3.31 17.88 -11.99
CA TYR A 22 -2.06 17.37 -12.55
C TYR A 22 -2.23 16.08 -13.37
N GLY A 23 -3.46 15.60 -13.56
CA GLY A 23 -3.74 14.36 -14.31
C GLY A 23 -3.23 13.10 -13.60
N LEU A 24 -3.20 13.09 -12.25
CA LEU A 24 -2.74 12.01 -11.40
C LEU A 24 -3.88 11.06 -11.02
N GLY A 25 -3.54 9.92 -10.39
CA GLY A 25 -4.52 9.03 -9.76
C GLY A 25 -4.74 9.37 -8.29
N VAL A 26 -5.67 8.66 -7.66
CA VAL A 26 -5.93 8.71 -6.22
C VAL A 26 -5.88 7.30 -5.63
N GLU A 27 -5.27 7.16 -4.46
CA GLU A 27 -5.38 5.99 -3.62
C GLU A 27 -6.34 6.27 -2.47
N ILE A 28 -7.42 5.50 -2.43
CA ILE A 28 -8.48 5.64 -1.44
C ILE A 28 -8.04 5.00 -0.14
N ALA A 29 -7.84 5.79 0.92
CA ALA A 29 -7.48 5.35 2.26
C ALA A 29 -8.62 5.54 3.29
N ASP A 30 -9.77 6.05 2.88
CA ASP A 30 -10.89 6.37 3.78
C ASP A 30 -11.47 5.14 4.47
N PHE A 31 -11.30 3.95 3.89
CA PHE A 31 -11.83 2.69 4.42
C PHE A 31 -10.77 1.83 5.14
N CYS A 32 -9.65 2.42 5.57
CA CYS A 32 -8.63 1.72 6.35
C CYS A 32 -9.12 1.27 7.75
N THR A 33 -10.27 1.77 8.21
CA THR A 33 -10.86 1.39 9.49
C THR A 33 -12.19 0.67 9.33
N ALA A 34 -12.44 -0.32 10.20
CA ALA A 34 -13.70 -1.07 10.21
C ALA A 34 -14.93 -0.17 10.38
N GLY A 35 -14.84 0.87 11.22
CA GLY A 35 -15.95 1.79 11.46
C GLY A 35 -16.39 2.55 10.20
N ASN A 36 -15.46 2.90 9.29
CA ASN A 36 -15.80 3.55 8.04
C ASN A 36 -16.40 2.58 7.03
N MET A 37 -16.05 1.31 7.08
CA MET A 37 -16.65 0.27 6.23
C MET A 37 -18.05 -0.18 6.69
N ASP A 38 -18.33 -0.08 7.99
CA ASP A 38 -19.58 -0.55 8.60
C ASP A 38 -20.49 0.64 8.97
N ASP A 39 -20.28 1.23 10.14
CA ASP A 39 -21.23 2.18 10.75
C ASP A 39 -21.29 3.54 10.02
N ARG A 40 -20.22 3.98 9.39
CA ARG A 40 -20.11 5.28 8.74
C ARG A 40 -19.99 5.18 7.21
N PHE A 41 -20.35 4.03 6.64
CA PHE A 41 -20.16 3.78 5.21
C PHE A 41 -20.82 4.86 4.33
N GLU A 42 -22.10 5.18 4.54
CA GLU A 42 -22.83 6.16 3.72
C GLU A 42 -22.21 7.55 3.79
N GLN A 43 -21.76 7.97 4.97
CA GLN A 43 -21.10 9.26 5.15
C GLN A 43 -19.74 9.30 4.47
N THR A 44 -18.95 8.25 4.64
CA THR A 44 -17.62 8.12 4.03
C THR A 44 -17.73 8.05 2.51
N ASP A 45 -18.65 7.25 1.98
CA ASP A 45 -18.92 7.13 0.54
C ASP A 45 -19.34 8.46 -0.08
N ALA A 46 -20.24 9.21 0.56
CA ALA A 46 -20.69 10.50 0.05
C ALA A 46 -19.55 11.52 -0.04
N ALA A 47 -18.73 11.63 1.00
CA ALA A 47 -17.58 12.54 1.01
C ALA A 47 -16.51 12.12 -0.03
N LEU A 48 -16.27 10.82 -0.15
CA LEU A 48 -15.29 10.29 -1.10
C LEU A 48 -15.73 10.48 -2.56
N ARG A 49 -17.01 10.30 -2.87
CA ARG A 49 -17.53 10.54 -4.24
C ARG A 49 -17.27 11.96 -4.72
N GLU A 50 -17.40 12.95 -3.85
CA GLU A 50 -17.06 14.35 -4.17
C GLU A 50 -15.56 14.50 -4.48
N GLN A 51 -14.70 13.87 -3.70
CA GLN A 51 -13.25 13.89 -3.96
C GLN A 51 -12.87 13.19 -5.26
N LEU A 52 -13.56 12.09 -5.60
CA LEU A 52 -13.24 11.25 -6.76
C LEU A 52 -13.91 11.73 -8.08
N GLU A 53 -14.72 12.77 -8.05
CA GLU A 53 -15.32 13.33 -9.26
C GLU A 53 -14.22 13.70 -10.27
N ASP A 54 -14.34 13.20 -11.51
CA ASP A 54 -13.37 13.37 -12.61
C ASP A 54 -11.94 12.89 -12.33
N VAL A 55 -11.70 12.08 -11.30
CA VAL A 55 -10.42 11.42 -11.07
C VAL A 55 -10.34 10.14 -11.94
N PRO A 56 -9.39 10.09 -12.90
CA PRO A 56 -9.42 9.06 -13.94
C PRO A 56 -8.91 7.68 -13.48
N ARG A 57 -8.12 7.62 -12.42
CA ARG A 57 -7.48 6.38 -11.95
C ARG A 57 -7.53 6.30 -10.43
N ARG A 58 -7.82 5.10 -9.94
CA ARG A 58 -7.99 4.85 -8.50
C ARG A 58 -7.24 3.60 -8.09
N LEU A 59 -6.66 3.64 -6.90
CA LEU A 59 -6.19 2.49 -6.12
C LEU A 59 -6.96 2.48 -4.80
N PHE A 60 -6.85 1.41 -4.05
CA PHE A 60 -7.59 1.26 -2.80
C PHE A 60 -6.66 0.71 -1.72
N HIS A 61 -6.54 1.42 -0.62
CA HIS A 61 -5.88 0.94 0.58
C HIS A 61 -6.92 0.30 1.51
N GLY A 62 -6.70 -0.95 1.84
CA GLY A 62 -7.61 -1.70 2.69
C GLY A 62 -7.33 -1.53 4.19
N PRO A 63 -8.18 -2.10 5.04
CA PRO A 63 -8.02 -2.05 6.49
C PRO A 63 -6.81 -2.89 6.93
N PHE A 64 -6.16 -2.45 8.00
CA PHE A 64 -4.95 -3.10 8.51
C PHE A 64 -4.94 -3.31 10.03
N ASN A 65 -5.65 -2.51 10.81
CA ASN A 65 -5.63 -2.63 12.27
C ASN A 65 -6.17 -4.00 12.72
N GLU A 66 -5.43 -4.68 13.59
CA GLU A 66 -5.76 -6.00 14.18
C GLU A 66 -5.93 -7.14 13.14
N LEU A 67 -5.50 -6.96 11.90
CA LEU A 67 -5.67 -7.94 10.84
C LEU A 67 -4.37 -8.72 10.59
N PHE A 68 -4.32 -9.95 11.08
CA PHE A 68 -3.16 -10.82 11.02
C PHE A 68 -3.47 -12.10 10.23
N PRO A 69 -3.12 -12.17 8.93
CA PRO A 69 -3.25 -13.40 8.14
C PRO A 69 -2.56 -14.62 8.77
N CYS A 70 -1.46 -14.37 9.50
CA CYS A 70 -0.67 -15.40 10.17
C CYS A 70 -1.13 -15.72 11.60
N ALA A 71 -2.24 -15.14 12.08
CA ALA A 71 -2.68 -15.30 13.47
C ALA A 71 -2.79 -16.78 13.87
N ILE A 72 -2.40 -17.08 15.12
CA ILE A 72 -2.52 -18.43 15.69
C ILE A 72 -4.00 -18.80 15.86
N ASP A 73 -4.80 -17.83 16.34
CA ASP A 73 -6.23 -18.04 16.53
C ASP A 73 -6.97 -18.05 15.16
N PRO A 74 -7.73 -19.13 14.87
CA PRO A 74 -8.50 -19.21 13.63
C PRO A 74 -9.56 -18.12 13.49
N LEU A 75 -10.11 -17.57 14.60
CA LEU A 75 -11.09 -16.49 14.55
C LEU A 75 -10.44 -15.18 14.09
N ALA A 76 -9.20 -14.91 14.52
CA ALA A 76 -8.46 -13.74 14.05
C ALA A 76 -8.13 -13.84 12.54
N ARG A 77 -7.76 -15.04 12.04
CA ARG A 77 -7.61 -15.26 10.59
C ARG A 77 -8.93 -15.07 9.81
N LYS A 78 -10.04 -15.56 10.37
CA LYS A 78 -11.36 -15.34 9.76
C LYS A 78 -11.74 -13.86 9.72
N LEU A 79 -11.41 -13.10 10.77
CA LEU A 79 -11.61 -11.65 10.78
C LEU A 79 -10.80 -10.97 9.68
N ALA A 80 -9.52 -11.32 9.53
CA ALA A 80 -8.69 -10.78 8.46
C ALA A 80 -9.28 -11.11 7.07
N ALA A 81 -9.68 -12.36 6.83
CA ALA A 81 -10.30 -12.77 5.57
C ALA A 81 -11.62 -12.03 5.30
N TYR A 82 -12.46 -11.84 6.31
CA TYR A 82 -13.70 -11.09 6.20
C TYR A 82 -13.46 -9.61 5.82
N ARG A 83 -12.54 -8.94 6.50
CA ARG A 83 -12.22 -7.54 6.24
C ARG A 83 -11.54 -7.33 4.89
N PHE A 84 -10.64 -8.21 4.49
CA PHE A 84 -10.00 -8.16 3.16
C PHE A 84 -11.00 -8.44 2.03
N ASP A 85 -11.98 -9.33 2.26
CA ASP A 85 -13.07 -9.56 1.30
C ASP A 85 -13.97 -8.32 1.16
N GLN A 86 -14.25 -7.63 2.26
CA GLN A 86 -15.00 -6.37 2.26
C GLN A 86 -14.21 -5.29 1.49
N ALA A 87 -12.92 -5.14 1.75
CA ALA A 87 -12.05 -4.23 1.01
C ALA A 87 -11.97 -4.55 -0.49
N LEU A 88 -11.89 -5.85 -0.86
CA LEU A 88 -11.89 -6.27 -2.26
C LEU A 88 -13.22 -5.91 -2.97
N LYS A 89 -14.36 -6.01 -2.28
CA LYS A 89 -15.65 -5.57 -2.83
C LYS A 89 -15.70 -4.05 -3.00
N LEU A 90 -15.17 -3.30 -2.04
CA LEU A 90 -15.08 -1.84 -2.13
C LEU A 90 -14.11 -1.39 -3.21
N SER A 91 -12.96 -2.02 -3.36
CA SER A 91 -12.02 -1.70 -4.44
C SER A 91 -12.67 -1.84 -5.83
N LYS A 92 -13.47 -2.90 -6.02
CA LYS A 92 -14.26 -3.08 -7.24
C LYS A 92 -15.38 -2.04 -7.40
N HIS A 93 -16.06 -1.68 -6.31
CA HIS A 93 -17.10 -0.65 -6.32
C HIS A 93 -16.58 0.71 -6.78
N TYR A 94 -15.34 1.06 -6.40
CA TYR A 94 -14.67 2.30 -6.80
C TYR A 94 -13.84 2.17 -8.08
N ASP A 95 -13.90 1.05 -8.78
CA ASP A 95 -13.12 0.78 -9.99
C ASP A 95 -11.61 0.99 -9.77
N ALA A 96 -11.12 0.51 -8.63
CA ALA A 96 -9.72 0.61 -8.27
C ALA A 96 -8.89 -0.50 -8.91
N GLY A 97 -7.78 -0.11 -9.55
CA GLY A 97 -6.92 -1.03 -10.29
C GLY A 97 -6.10 -1.99 -9.41
N LYS A 98 -5.84 -1.61 -8.14
CA LYS A 98 -5.11 -2.42 -7.17
C LYS A 98 -5.70 -2.24 -5.78
N LEU A 99 -5.57 -3.28 -4.96
CA LEU A 99 -5.88 -3.27 -3.53
C LEU A 99 -4.59 -3.43 -2.73
N ILE A 100 -4.22 -2.43 -1.95
CA ILE A 100 -3.07 -2.47 -1.05
C ILE A 100 -3.53 -2.99 0.31
N LEU A 101 -2.81 -3.97 0.85
CA LEU A 101 -3.07 -4.58 2.16
C LEU A 101 -1.76 -4.79 2.90
N HIS A 102 -1.73 -4.44 4.18
CA HIS A 102 -0.59 -4.75 5.03
C HIS A 102 -0.36 -6.26 5.14
N GLY A 103 0.90 -6.69 5.12
CA GLY A 103 1.28 -8.09 5.34
C GLY A 103 0.88 -8.61 6.72
N GLY A 104 0.78 -7.72 7.70
CA GLY A 104 0.38 -8.04 9.07
C GLY A 104 1.47 -8.71 9.89
N PHE A 105 2.75 -8.43 9.62
CA PHE A 105 3.86 -8.92 10.43
C PHE A 105 4.02 -8.10 11.71
N SER A 106 4.18 -8.80 12.83
CA SER A 106 4.58 -8.20 14.11
C SER A 106 5.70 -9.01 14.71
N PRO A 107 6.94 -8.48 14.76
CA PRO A 107 8.12 -9.22 15.26
C PRO A 107 8.06 -9.52 16.75
N ARG A 108 7.16 -8.86 17.49
CA ARG A 108 6.92 -9.15 18.92
C ARG A 108 5.93 -10.29 19.17
N LEU A 109 5.16 -10.68 18.14
CA LEU A 109 4.13 -11.71 18.25
C LEU A 109 4.49 -12.97 17.47
N TYR A 110 5.20 -12.85 16.35
CA TYR A 110 5.41 -13.95 15.42
C TYR A 110 6.88 -14.08 15.03
N PHE A 111 7.36 -15.32 14.97
CA PHE A 111 8.64 -15.63 14.32
C PHE A 111 8.49 -15.49 12.80
N PRO A 112 9.52 -14.99 12.07
CA PRO A 112 9.45 -14.84 10.62
C PRO A 112 9.05 -16.11 9.87
N CYS A 113 9.55 -17.28 10.26
CA CYS A 113 9.20 -18.56 9.63
C CYS A 113 7.69 -18.87 9.79
N TRP A 114 7.15 -18.70 11.00
CA TRP A 114 5.71 -18.86 11.26
C TRP A 114 4.87 -17.91 10.42
N TYR A 115 5.26 -16.64 10.40
CA TYR A 115 4.58 -15.62 9.62
C TYR A 115 4.50 -16.00 8.13
N VAL A 116 5.64 -16.41 7.54
CA VAL A 116 5.69 -16.83 6.14
C VAL A 116 4.81 -18.05 5.90
N GLU A 117 4.96 -19.11 6.69
CA GLU A 117 4.21 -20.36 6.52
C GLU A 117 2.69 -20.15 6.62
N GLN A 118 2.22 -19.44 7.65
CA GLN A 118 0.79 -19.21 7.86
C GLN A 118 0.21 -18.24 6.84
N SER A 119 0.95 -17.20 6.45
CA SER A 119 0.51 -16.27 5.42
C SER A 119 0.40 -16.93 4.06
N VAL A 120 1.30 -17.86 3.71
CA VAL A 120 1.18 -18.65 2.46
C VAL A 120 -0.10 -19.47 2.44
N VAL A 121 -0.44 -20.14 3.54
CA VAL A 121 -1.70 -20.90 3.66
C VAL A 121 -2.90 -19.96 3.49
N PHE A 122 -2.92 -18.87 4.25
CA PHE A 122 -4.00 -17.88 4.21
C PHE A 122 -4.23 -17.32 2.80
N TRP A 123 -3.18 -16.83 2.14
CA TRP A 123 -3.31 -16.20 0.84
C TRP A 123 -3.70 -17.17 -0.27
N ARG A 124 -3.25 -18.43 -0.22
CA ARG A 124 -3.71 -19.47 -1.14
C ARG A 124 -5.21 -19.74 -1.00
N GLU A 125 -5.70 -19.92 0.22
CA GLU A 125 -7.12 -20.10 0.50
C GLU A 125 -7.94 -18.88 0.07
N PHE A 126 -7.48 -17.67 0.47
CA PHE A 126 -8.16 -16.41 0.15
C PHE A 126 -8.34 -16.21 -1.36
N LEU A 127 -7.29 -16.44 -2.15
CA LEU A 127 -7.30 -16.26 -3.60
C LEU A 127 -8.07 -17.36 -4.32
N ASN A 128 -7.97 -18.61 -3.86
CA ASN A 128 -8.72 -19.74 -4.43
C ASN A 128 -10.24 -19.54 -4.32
N ASP A 129 -10.70 -19.01 -3.20
CA ASP A 129 -12.12 -18.77 -2.95
C ASP A 129 -12.67 -17.53 -3.69
N ARG A 130 -11.81 -16.76 -4.35
CA ARG A 130 -12.15 -15.50 -5.03
C ARG A 130 -11.62 -15.49 -6.46
N PRO A 131 -12.33 -16.15 -7.39
CA PRO A 131 -11.96 -16.09 -8.80
C PRO A 131 -12.21 -14.70 -9.38
N GLY A 132 -11.48 -14.36 -10.44
CA GLY A 132 -11.64 -13.11 -11.18
C GLY A 132 -10.33 -12.34 -11.30
N ASP A 133 -10.41 -11.22 -12.01
CA ASP A 133 -9.29 -10.34 -12.29
C ASP A 133 -9.26 -9.22 -11.25
N PHE A 134 -8.20 -9.19 -10.45
CA PHE A 134 -7.88 -8.16 -9.46
C PHE A 134 -6.41 -8.31 -9.03
N GLU A 135 -5.82 -7.25 -8.51
CA GLU A 135 -4.47 -7.29 -7.98
C GLU A 135 -4.45 -6.87 -6.50
N ILE A 136 -3.83 -7.69 -5.67
CA ILE A 136 -3.54 -7.38 -4.26
C ILE A 136 -2.04 -7.14 -4.13
N CYS A 137 -1.65 -6.01 -3.56
CA CYS A 137 -0.28 -5.68 -3.25
C CYS A 137 -0.06 -5.78 -1.74
N LEU A 138 0.77 -6.74 -1.30
CA LEU A 138 1.14 -6.85 0.10
C LEU A 138 2.21 -5.82 0.45
N GLU A 139 1.90 -5.01 1.43
CA GLU A 139 2.75 -3.95 1.92
C GLU A 139 3.59 -4.40 3.11
N ASN A 140 4.88 -4.02 3.09
CA ASN A 140 5.75 -4.17 4.25
C ASN A 140 5.42 -3.14 5.33
N VAL A 141 5.45 -3.57 6.59
CA VAL A 141 5.28 -2.70 7.75
C VAL A 141 6.48 -2.81 8.68
N MET A 142 6.60 -3.93 9.39
CA MET A 142 7.65 -4.15 10.39
C MET A 142 8.63 -5.26 9.98
N GLU A 143 8.63 -5.66 8.74
CA GLU A 143 9.59 -6.63 8.23
C GLU A 143 10.99 -6.01 8.19
N GLU A 144 11.96 -6.71 8.77
CA GLU A 144 13.34 -6.23 8.84
C GLU A 144 14.12 -6.48 7.54
N GLU A 145 13.63 -7.37 6.67
CA GLU A 145 14.30 -7.78 5.44
C GLU A 145 13.31 -8.08 4.29
N PRO A 146 13.70 -7.83 3.02
CA PRO A 146 12.82 -8.00 1.87
C PRO A 146 12.40 -9.46 1.63
N GLN A 147 13.18 -10.43 2.08
CA GLN A 147 12.91 -11.86 1.84
C GLN A 147 11.65 -12.36 2.52
N THR A 148 11.24 -11.73 3.61
CA THR A 148 10.06 -12.16 4.38
C THR A 148 8.79 -12.12 3.52
N LEU A 149 8.41 -10.95 2.99
CA LEU A 149 7.23 -10.83 2.10
C LEU A 149 7.45 -11.46 0.72
N LEU A 150 8.66 -11.33 0.17
CA LEU A 150 9.00 -11.94 -1.11
C LEU A 150 8.77 -13.47 -1.07
N SER A 151 9.15 -14.12 0.03
CA SER A 151 8.93 -15.56 0.21
C SER A 151 7.45 -15.93 0.20
N ILE A 152 6.57 -15.11 0.80
CA ILE A 152 5.13 -15.34 0.78
C ILE A 152 4.62 -15.28 -0.67
N VAL A 153 4.87 -14.19 -1.38
CA VAL A 153 4.38 -13.99 -2.75
C VAL A 153 4.92 -15.04 -3.71
N CYS A 154 6.20 -15.42 -3.60
CA CYS A 154 6.79 -16.47 -4.42
C CYS A 154 6.21 -17.84 -4.13
N GLN A 155 5.97 -18.19 -2.85
CA GLN A 155 5.41 -19.49 -2.48
C GLN A 155 3.91 -19.60 -2.80
N VAL A 156 3.14 -18.51 -2.64
CA VAL A 156 1.73 -18.47 -3.07
C VAL A 156 1.65 -18.69 -4.57
N ASN A 157 2.53 -18.05 -5.33
CA ASN A 157 2.69 -18.19 -6.79
C ASN A 157 1.39 -17.94 -7.58
N ASP A 158 0.62 -16.94 -7.16
CA ASP A 158 -0.55 -16.42 -7.87
C ASP A 158 -0.21 -15.05 -8.48
N PRO A 159 -0.44 -14.80 -9.78
CA PRO A 159 -0.11 -13.52 -10.41
C PRO A 159 -0.88 -12.33 -9.84
N ARG A 160 -2.00 -12.56 -9.17
CA ARG A 160 -2.82 -11.53 -8.53
C ARG A 160 -2.25 -11.03 -7.20
N LEU A 161 -1.25 -11.73 -6.63
CA LEU A 161 -0.58 -11.33 -5.40
C LEU A 161 0.79 -10.75 -5.72
N ARG A 162 0.94 -9.48 -5.45
CA ARG A 162 2.13 -8.66 -5.72
C ARG A 162 2.64 -8.01 -4.44
N LEU A 163 3.64 -7.15 -4.58
CA LEU A 163 4.25 -6.44 -3.46
C LEU A 163 4.03 -4.92 -3.59
N CYS A 164 3.76 -4.30 -2.46
CA CYS A 164 3.82 -2.86 -2.25
C CYS A 164 4.98 -2.55 -1.31
N LEU A 165 5.89 -1.67 -1.74
CA LEU A 165 7.00 -1.19 -0.92
C LEU A 165 6.66 0.14 -0.28
N ASP A 166 6.49 0.16 1.01
CA ASP A 166 6.53 1.40 1.77
C ASP A 166 7.98 1.72 2.17
N VAL A 167 8.51 2.81 1.61
CA VAL A 167 9.92 3.19 1.82
C VAL A 167 10.15 3.82 3.19
N GLY A 168 9.14 4.46 3.77
CA GLY A 168 9.20 5.03 5.12
C GLY A 168 9.18 3.95 6.20
N HIS A 169 8.38 2.91 6.03
CA HIS A 169 8.43 1.72 6.88
C HIS A 169 9.81 1.06 6.83
N VAL A 170 10.39 0.89 5.64
CA VAL A 170 11.77 0.37 5.52
C VAL A 170 12.74 1.23 6.30
N ASN A 171 12.67 2.55 6.18
CA ASN A 171 13.56 3.47 6.90
C ASN A 171 13.43 3.35 8.42
N THR A 172 12.24 3.07 8.90
CA THR A 172 11.95 2.98 10.35
C THR A 172 12.30 1.61 10.93
N TYR A 173 11.98 0.52 10.22
CA TYR A 173 12.00 -0.83 10.79
C TYR A 173 13.11 -1.73 10.25
N SER A 174 13.71 -1.42 9.10
CA SER A 174 14.78 -2.20 8.47
C SER A 174 16.14 -1.54 8.62
N ARG A 175 17.20 -2.37 8.68
CA ARG A 175 18.59 -1.90 8.52
C ARG A 175 19.09 -2.05 7.09
N ILE A 176 18.28 -2.66 6.21
CA ILE A 176 18.60 -2.85 4.81
C ILE A 176 18.03 -1.65 4.03
N PRO A 177 18.86 -0.88 3.31
CA PRO A 177 18.39 0.30 2.58
C PRO A 177 17.27 -0.02 1.57
N ALA A 178 16.31 0.90 1.41
CA ALA A 178 15.16 0.73 0.50
C ALA A 178 15.54 0.39 -0.94
N ALA A 179 16.68 0.89 -1.44
CA ALA A 179 17.20 0.54 -2.77
C ALA A 179 17.48 -0.97 -2.93
N HIS A 180 17.86 -1.67 -1.85
CA HIS A 180 18.04 -3.12 -1.88
C HIS A 180 16.68 -3.86 -1.91
N TRP A 181 15.66 -3.32 -1.26
CA TRP A 181 14.30 -3.85 -1.34
C TRP A 181 13.74 -3.73 -2.75
N ILE A 182 13.87 -2.56 -3.39
CA ILE A 182 13.48 -2.33 -4.77
C ILE A 182 14.13 -3.38 -5.69
N LYS A 183 15.45 -3.58 -5.56
CA LYS A 183 16.18 -4.57 -6.35
C LYS A 183 15.75 -6.01 -6.06
N ALA A 184 15.54 -6.36 -4.79
CA ALA A 184 15.15 -7.71 -4.40
C ALA A 184 13.74 -8.08 -4.90
N TRP A 185 12.82 -7.11 -4.95
CA TRP A 185 11.43 -7.30 -5.33
C TRP A 185 11.14 -7.07 -6.81
N GLU A 186 12.05 -6.47 -7.56
CA GLU A 186 11.98 -5.97 -8.92
C GLU A 186 10.79 -6.51 -9.76
N SER A 187 10.77 -7.81 -10.04
CA SER A 187 9.73 -8.44 -10.86
C SER A 187 8.38 -8.64 -10.14
N ARG A 188 8.35 -8.51 -8.81
CA ARG A 188 7.15 -8.67 -7.98
C ARG A 188 6.66 -7.35 -7.41
N LEU A 189 7.47 -6.28 -7.47
CA LEU A 189 7.10 -4.94 -7.03
C LEU A 189 6.09 -4.34 -7.99
N SER A 190 4.92 -4.03 -7.50
CA SER A 190 3.83 -3.46 -8.29
C SER A 190 3.44 -2.06 -7.84
N HIS A 191 3.62 -1.75 -6.57
CA HIS A 191 3.27 -0.45 -6.00
C HIS A 191 4.29 0.01 -4.97
N VAL A 192 4.38 1.33 -4.73
CA VAL A 192 5.29 1.94 -3.76
C VAL A 192 4.58 3.08 -3.03
N HIS A 193 4.65 3.10 -1.70
CA HIS A 193 4.29 4.27 -0.91
C HIS A 193 5.51 5.16 -0.69
N LEU A 194 5.33 6.44 -0.97
CA LEU A 194 6.38 7.46 -0.92
C LEU A 194 6.07 8.48 0.17
N HIS A 195 6.79 8.42 1.23
CA HIS A 195 6.90 9.42 2.28
C HIS A 195 8.28 9.32 2.93
N ASN A 196 8.71 10.33 3.67
CA ASN A 196 9.99 10.31 4.35
C ASN A 196 9.83 10.29 5.86
N ASN A 197 10.90 10.05 6.58
CA ASN A 197 10.99 10.15 8.05
C ASN A 197 12.46 10.19 8.48
N GLN A 198 12.69 10.31 9.78
CA GLN A 198 14.05 10.38 10.35
C GLN A 198 14.63 9.01 10.74
N GLY A 199 14.02 7.90 10.34
CA GLY A 199 14.46 6.52 10.65
C GLY A 199 14.18 6.06 12.08
N THR A 200 13.36 6.78 12.84
CA THR A 200 13.04 6.46 14.25
C THR A 200 11.56 6.20 14.50
N SER A 201 10.71 6.77 13.67
CA SER A 201 9.26 6.62 13.72
C SER A 201 8.68 6.89 12.35
N ASP A 202 7.56 6.28 12.08
CA ASP A 202 6.82 6.43 10.84
C ASP A 202 5.95 7.71 10.91
N THR A 203 6.52 8.82 10.39
CA THR A 203 5.92 10.17 10.54
C THR A 203 5.21 10.67 9.30
N HIS A 204 5.29 9.96 8.17
CA HIS A 204 4.76 10.42 6.88
C HIS A 204 5.17 11.86 6.55
N SER A 205 6.46 12.18 6.75
CA SER A 205 7.03 13.49 6.46
C SER A 205 7.17 13.73 4.96
N ALA A 206 7.29 15.01 4.57
CA ALA A 206 7.50 15.42 3.18
C ALA A 206 8.71 14.71 2.54
N LEU A 207 8.72 14.61 1.22
CA LEU A 207 9.76 13.87 0.48
C LEU A 207 11.18 14.38 0.76
N ASP A 208 11.34 15.67 1.07
CA ASP A 208 12.61 16.30 1.40
C ASP A 208 12.85 16.46 2.92
N ASP A 209 11.91 16.01 3.77
CA ASP A 209 12.02 16.06 5.22
C ASP A 209 12.24 14.67 5.81
N GLY A 210 13.48 14.18 5.72
CA GLY A 210 13.88 12.90 6.26
C GLY A 210 15.27 12.45 5.81
N THR A 211 15.57 11.18 6.08
CA THR A 211 16.89 10.60 5.80
C THR A 211 16.94 9.77 4.51
N LEU A 212 15.78 9.49 3.87
CA LEU A 212 15.73 8.75 2.63
C LEU A 212 16.16 9.60 1.43
N PRO A 213 17.02 9.07 0.54
CA PRO A 213 17.39 9.74 -0.71
C PRO A 213 16.28 9.57 -1.76
N MET A 214 15.16 10.28 -1.58
CA MET A 214 13.92 10.08 -2.34
C MET A 214 14.08 10.23 -3.85
N GLU A 215 14.92 11.15 -4.31
CA GLU A 215 15.20 11.35 -5.75
C GLU A 215 15.82 10.10 -6.38
N ASP A 216 16.82 9.51 -5.71
CA ASP A 216 17.48 8.28 -6.16
C ASP A 216 16.52 7.08 -6.11
N LEU A 217 15.73 6.97 -5.03
CA LEU A 217 14.75 5.89 -4.89
C LEU A 217 13.70 5.94 -5.99
N ILE A 218 13.08 7.11 -6.22
CA ILE A 218 12.07 7.29 -7.28
C ILE A 218 12.66 6.99 -8.66
N SER A 219 13.90 7.40 -8.92
CA SER A 219 14.59 7.15 -10.19
C SER A 219 14.92 5.67 -10.41
N SER A 220 15.03 4.89 -9.33
CA SER A 220 15.34 3.46 -9.37
C SER A 220 14.11 2.54 -9.45
N LEU A 221 12.89 3.09 -9.39
CA LEU A 221 11.67 2.28 -9.43
C LEU A 221 11.51 1.55 -10.76
N PRO A 222 11.04 0.30 -10.76
CA PRO A 222 10.71 -0.42 -11.99
C PRO A 222 9.69 0.34 -12.82
N GLN A 223 9.87 0.35 -14.14
CA GLN A 223 9.00 1.09 -15.07
C GLN A 223 7.52 0.68 -14.97
N ALA A 224 7.22 -0.53 -14.55
CA ALA A 224 5.85 -1.04 -14.39
C ALA A 224 5.23 -0.69 -13.02
N ALA A 225 6.02 -0.26 -12.05
CA ALA A 225 5.53 0.07 -10.72
C ALA A 225 4.77 1.41 -10.71
N THR A 226 3.70 1.45 -9.95
CA THR A 226 3.00 2.70 -9.60
C THR A 226 3.46 3.18 -8.24
N ALA A 227 3.22 4.45 -7.91
CA ALA A 227 3.56 5.00 -6.60
C ALA A 227 2.45 5.90 -6.06
N THR A 228 2.30 5.94 -4.75
CA THR A 228 1.40 6.86 -4.05
C THR A 228 2.21 7.81 -3.17
N LEU A 229 1.91 9.10 -3.23
CA LEU A 229 2.30 10.03 -2.18
C LEU A 229 1.38 9.81 -0.99
N GLU A 230 1.91 9.17 0.05
CA GLU A 230 1.17 8.86 1.27
C GLU A 230 1.48 9.89 2.37
N LEU A 231 0.95 11.08 2.19
CA LEU A 231 1.28 12.27 2.95
C LEU A 231 0.02 13.03 3.38
N PRO A 232 0.00 13.60 4.60
CA PRO A 232 -1.12 14.45 5.05
C PRO A 232 -1.16 15.81 4.35
N GLN A 233 -0.09 16.23 3.67
CA GLN A 233 0.02 17.48 2.90
C GLN A 233 0.79 17.20 1.60
N ILE A 234 0.08 17.10 0.48
CA ILE A 234 0.64 16.64 -0.80
C ILE A 234 1.15 17.80 -1.66
N GLY A 235 0.55 19.00 -1.57
CA GLY A 235 0.75 20.09 -2.54
C GLY A 235 2.21 20.44 -2.83
N ASP A 236 3.01 20.67 -1.80
CA ASP A 236 4.43 21.04 -1.94
C ASP A 236 5.28 19.87 -2.47
N ASN A 237 4.87 18.64 -2.16
CA ASN A 237 5.55 17.43 -2.63
C ASN A 237 5.35 17.20 -4.14
N ILE A 238 4.20 17.57 -4.71
CA ILE A 238 3.99 17.58 -6.16
C ILE A 238 4.94 18.59 -6.82
N GLN A 239 5.05 19.80 -6.26
CA GLN A 239 5.98 20.81 -6.78
C GLN A 239 7.43 20.33 -6.69
N TRP A 240 7.79 19.67 -5.60
CA TRP A 240 9.12 19.07 -5.42
C TRP A 240 9.45 18.05 -6.52
N LEU A 241 8.49 17.18 -6.90
CA LEU A 241 8.64 16.21 -7.99
C LEU A 241 8.76 16.88 -9.35
N LEU A 242 7.90 17.87 -9.65
CA LEU A 242 7.90 18.61 -10.92
C LEU A 242 9.21 19.36 -11.13
N HIS A 243 9.71 20.07 -10.13
CA HIS A 243 10.96 20.83 -10.23
C HIS A 243 12.19 19.94 -10.48
N ARG A 244 12.12 18.64 -10.15
CA ARG A 244 13.17 17.65 -10.38
C ARG A 244 12.98 16.81 -11.64
N GLY A 245 11.88 17.04 -12.36
CA GLY A 245 11.56 16.26 -13.56
C GLY A 245 11.31 14.77 -13.27
N LEU A 246 10.79 14.46 -12.07
CA LEU A 246 10.51 13.09 -11.64
C LEU A 246 9.10 12.62 -12.07
N ILE A 247 8.24 13.56 -12.44
CA ILE A 247 6.91 13.35 -13.05
C ILE A 247 6.66 14.33 -14.19
#